data_4a48c9adfd94b6ea722b57f9ed4ee42e
#
_entry.id   4a48c9adfd94b6ea722b57f9ed4ee42e
#
_cell.length_a   1.000
_cell.length_b   1.000
_cell.length_c   1.000
_cell.angle_alpha   90.00
_cell.angle_beta   90.00
_cell.angle_gamma   90.00
#
_symmetry.space_group_name_H-M   'P 1'
#
loop_
_entity.id
_entity.type
_entity.pdbx_description
1 polymer ?
#
loop_
_entity_poly.entity_id
_entity_poly.type
_entity_poly.pdbx_seq_one_letter_code
_entity_poly.pdbx_strand_id
1 'polypeptide(L)'
;GGSGPYKAEAISERTLPGFVVYRPVDIHAAVTHEGPLPLVVFANGGCNDTSLPHEKLLNDLASYGYLVVALGEMQDSINDRQLHKSPNADMPRAIDWAEVQNGDANSEYYKNIDLEYVALAGQSCGGAQVLANCADPRVKSCIMLNSGMGDIEMAEASKESLKNLHCPILYVIGGEG
;
A
#
# COMPACT_ATOMS: atom_id res chain seq x y z
N GLY A 1 7.42 -15.04 3.81
CA GLY A 1 8.56 -14.16 4.07
C GLY A 1 8.31 -13.28 5.27
N GLY A 2 9.29 -12.43 5.61
CA GLY A 2 9.21 -11.46 6.70
C GLY A 2 9.87 -11.93 8.00
N SER A 3 10.11 -10.96 8.90
CA SER A 3 10.78 -11.16 10.21
C SER A 3 9.79 -11.17 11.38
N GLY A 4 8.52 -10.87 11.12
CA GLY A 4 7.46 -10.85 12.12
C GLY A 4 6.97 -12.23 12.55
N PRO A 5 6.04 -12.27 13.50
CA PRO A 5 5.55 -13.53 14.08
C PRO A 5 4.68 -14.36 13.12
N TYR A 6 4.19 -13.76 12.04
CA TYR A 6 3.31 -14.44 11.10
C TYR A 6 4.04 -14.74 9.79
N LYS A 7 3.86 -15.95 9.26
CA LYS A 7 4.29 -16.24 7.89
C LYS A 7 3.46 -15.40 6.93
N ALA A 8 4.12 -14.63 6.08
CA ALA A 8 3.47 -13.77 5.08
C ALA A 8 3.62 -14.33 3.66
N GLU A 9 2.69 -13.95 2.82
CA GLU A 9 2.65 -14.28 1.39
C GLU A 9 2.25 -13.06 0.56
N ALA A 10 2.64 -13.09 -0.72
CA ALA A 10 2.16 -12.18 -1.76
C ALA A 10 1.23 -12.96 -2.69
N ILE A 11 0.05 -12.43 -2.96
CA ILE A 11 -0.93 -13.08 -3.83
C ILE A 11 -1.51 -12.12 -4.88
N SER A 12 -1.90 -12.65 -6.02
CA SER A 12 -2.80 -11.98 -6.96
C SER A 12 -4.24 -12.26 -6.53
N GLU A 13 -4.87 -11.23 -5.98
CA GLU A 13 -6.25 -11.37 -5.51
C GLU A 13 -7.22 -11.26 -6.69
N ARG A 14 -8.05 -12.28 -6.90
CA ARG A 14 -8.97 -12.34 -8.05
C ARG A 14 -9.99 -11.22 -8.04
N THR A 15 -10.39 -10.77 -6.86
CA THR A 15 -11.35 -9.66 -6.67
C THR A 15 -10.73 -8.29 -6.83
N LEU A 16 -9.38 -8.22 -6.95
CA LEU A 16 -8.63 -6.98 -7.12
C LEU A 16 -7.55 -7.11 -8.22
N PRO A 17 -7.94 -7.27 -9.49
CA PRO A 17 -6.98 -7.39 -10.59
C PRO A 17 -6.13 -6.11 -10.73
N GLY A 18 -4.84 -6.29 -11.04
CA GLY A 18 -3.89 -5.19 -11.18
C GLY A 18 -3.24 -4.74 -9.86
N PHE A 19 -3.34 -5.57 -8.81
CA PHE A 19 -2.69 -5.35 -7.52
C PHE A 19 -2.04 -6.62 -7.00
N VAL A 20 -1.10 -6.44 -6.07
CA VAL A 20 -0.54 -7.52 -5.25
C VAL A 20 -0.97 -7.31 -3.81
N VAL A 21 -1.53 -8.34 -3.21
CA VAL A 21 -1.90 -8.33 -1.79
C VAL A 21 -0.85 -9.10 -1.00
N TYR A 22 -0.22 -8.43 -0.04
CA TYR A 22 0.70 -9.03 0.93
C TYR A 22 -0.04 -9.16 2.26
N ARG A 23 -0.04 -10.35 2.85
CA ARG A 23 -0.85 -10.66 4.02
C ARG A 23 -0.27 -11.79 4.84
N PRO A 24 -0.67 -11.97 6.11
CA PRO A 24 -0.44 -13.22 6.81
C PRO A 24 -1.09 -14.40 6.06
N VAL A 25 -0.38 -15.52 5.95
CA VAL A 25 -0.93 -16.74 5.33
C VAL A 25 -2.16 -17.23 6.10
N ASP A 26 -2.11 -17.15 7.42
CA ASP A 26 -3.24 -17.45 8.31
C ASP A 26 -3.78 -16.14 8.90
N ILE A 27 -4.73 -15.54 8.18
CA ILE A 27 -5.40 -14.30 8.60
C ILE A 27 -6.10 -14.50 9.94
N HIS A 28 -6.74 -15.65 10.14
CA HIS A 28 -7.51 -15.91 11.35
C HIS A 28 -6.61 -15.97 12.59
N ALA A 29 -5.45 -16.62 12.49
CA ALA A 29 -4.47 -16.63 13.57
C ALA A 29 -3.96 -15.21 13.90
N ALA A 30 -3.61 -14.43 12.87
CA ALA A 30 -3.15 -13.05 13.07
C ALA A 30 -4.23 -12.19 13.75
N VAL A 31 -5.46 -12.21 13.24
CA VAL A 31 -6.59 -11.43 13.78
C VAL A 31 -6.96 -11.84 15.21
N THR A 32 -6.84 -13.12 15.55
CA THR A 32 -7.12 -13.60 16.90
C THR A 32 -6.15 -13.02 17.93
N HIS A 33 -4.90 -12.78 17.54
CA HIS A 33 -3.86 -12.27 18.43
C HIS A 33 -3.77 -10.74 18.45
N GLU A 34 -3.87 -10.12 17.27
CA GLU A 34 -3.61 -8.68 17.11
C GLU A 34 -4.89 -7.84 16.90
N GLY A 35 -6.02 -8.48 16.61
CA GLY A 35 -7.22 -7.82 16.11
C GLY A 35 -7.23 -7.70 14.59
N PRO A 36 -8.23 -7.01 14.01
CA PRO A 36 -8.31 -6.82 12.57
C PRO A 36 -7.05 -6.18 12.00
N LEU A 37 -6.67 -6.58 10.79
CA LEU A 37 -5.41 -6.16 10.14
C LEU A 37 -5.52 -4.69 9.67
N PRO A 38 -4.65 -3.77 10.14
CA PRO A 38 -4.57 -2.43 9.57
C PRO A 38 -4.20 -2.49 8.07
N LEU A 39 -4.80 -1.58 7.29
CA LEU A 39 -4.59 -1.53 5.84
C LEU A 39 -3.45 -0.57 5.48
N VAL A 40 -2.52 -1.03 4.66
CA VAL A 40 -1.50 -0.21 4.01
C VAL A 40 -1.67 -0.31 2.50
N VAL A 41 -1.89 0.81 1.81
CA VAL A 41 -1.86 0.88 0.35
C VAL A 41 -0.51 1.41 -0.10
N PHE A 42 0.20 0.68 -0.95
CA PHE A 42 1.57 0.99 -1.34
C PHE A 42 1.70 1.34 -2.82
N ALA A 43 2.33 2.48 -3.09
CA ALA A 43 2.65 2.96 -4.44
C ALA A 43 4.16 2.89 -4.72
N ASN A 44 4.51 2.44 -5.94
CA ASN A 44 5.87 2.05 -6.30
C ASN A 44 6.73 3.21 -6.82
N GLY A 45 8.04 3.07 -6.70
CA GLY A 45 9.00 3.96 -7.36
C GLY A 45 8.78 4.01 -8.88
N GLY A 46 9.08 5.16 -9.48
CA GLY A 46 8.76 5.41 -10.89
C GLY A 46 7.26 5.41 -11.22
N CYS A 47 6.37 5.35 -10.22
CA CYS A 47 4.94 5.08 -10.37
C CYS A 47 4.66 3.81 -11.18
N ASN A 48 5.55 2.84 -11.13
CA ASN A 48 5.48 1.64 -11.95
C ASN A 48 4.40 0.66 -11.44
N ASP A 49 3.90 -0.15 -12.36
CA ASP A 49 2.88 -1.17 -12.11
C ASP A 49 3.45 -2.50 -11.59
N THR A 50 4.46 -2.42 -10.73
CA THR A 50 5.04 -3.59 -10.06
C THR A 50 5.61 -3.24 -8.69
N SER A 51 5.27 -4.02 -7.69
CA SER A 51 5.81 -3.92 -6.33
C SER A 51 7.02 -4.84 -6.07
N LEU A 52 7.47 -5.57 -7.06
CA LEU A 52 8.57 -6.53 -6.93
C LEU A 52 9.84 -5.95 -6.28
N PRO A 53 10.29 -4.71 -6.62
CA PRO A 53 11.46 -4.11 -5.96
C PRO A 53 11.28 -3.90 -4.45
N HIS A 54 10.05 -3.85 -3.98
CA HIS A 54 9.68 -3.61 -2.58
C HIS A 54 9.16 -4.86 -1.86
N GLU A 55 9.13 -6.01 -2.53
CA GLU A 55 8.52 -7.25 -2.04
C GLU A 55 9.00 -7.63 -0.63
N LYS A 56 10.30 -7.48 -0.33
CA LYS A 56 10.85 -7.81 0.98
C LYS A 56 10.25 -6.94 2.08
N LEU A 57 10.15 -5.62 1.85
CA LEU A 57 9.55 -4.68 2.79
C LEU A 57 8.06 -4.98 3.00
N LEU A 58 7.33 -5.24 1.91
CA LEU A 58 5.88 -5.45 1.96
C LEU A 58 5.53 -6.78 2.62
N ASN A 59 6.29 -7.83 2.34
CA ASN A 59 6.17 -9.11 3.06
C ASN A 59 6.55 -8.96 4.54
N ASP A 60 7.52 -8.13 4.85
CA ASP A 60 7.91 -7.89 6.25
C ASP A 60 6.77 -7.21 7.01
N LEU A 61 6.19 -6.14 6.47
CA LEU A 61 5.01 -5.50 7.06
C LEU A 61 3.86 -6.50 7.27
N ALA A 62 3.54 -7.30 6.26
CA ALA A 62 2.50 -8.31 6.35
C ALA A 62 2.78 -9.35 7.44
N SER A 63 4.06 -9.70 7.67
CA SER A 63 4.46 -10.63 8.72
C SER A 63 4.24 -10.10 10.15
N TYR A 64 4.01 -8.79 10.29
CA TYR A 64 3.63 -8.14 11.55
C TYR A 64 2.11 -7.90 11.68
N GLY A 65 1.30 -8.53 10.83
CA GLY A 65 -0.16 -8.44 10.93
C GLY A 65 -0.79 -7.27 10.18
N TYR A 66 -0.13 -6.74 9.16
CA TYR A 66 -0.73 -5.76 8.25
C TYR A 66 -1.29 -6.42 6.99
N LEU A 67 -2.38 -5.88 6.48
CA LEU A 67 -2.84 -6.13 5.12
C LEU A 67 -2.23 -5.05 4.22
N VAL A 68 -1.36 -5.45 3.29
CA VAL A 68 -0.69 -4.50 2.39
C VAL A 68 -1.19 -4.73 0.97
N VAL A 69 -1.75 -3.70 0.36
CA VAL A 69 -2.22 -3.72 -1.03
C VAL A 69 -1.30 -2.84 -1.86
N ALA A 70 -0.49 -3.44 -2.71
CA ALA A 70 0.46 -2.73 -3.56
C ALA A 70 -0.08 -2.59 -4.99
N LEU A 71 0.13 -1.41 -5.58
CA LEU A 71 -0.24 -1.12 -6.95
C LEU A 71 0.59 -1.97 -7.93
N GLY A 72 -0.07 -2.45 -8.97
CA GLY A 72 0.56 -3.23 -10.04
C GLY A 72 0.41 -4.74 -9.89
N GLU A 73 0.67 -5.45 -10.97
CA GLU A 73 0.50 -6.89 -11.05
C GLU A 73 1.67 -7.64 -10.42
N MET A 74 1.41 -8.86 -9.97
CA MET A 74 2.44 -9.77 -9.51
C MET A 74 3.42 -10.11 -10.64
N GLN A 75 4.71 -10.03 -10.35
CA GLN A 75 5.79 -10.29 -11.29
C GLN A 75 6.84 -11.21 -10.65
N ASP A 76 7.37 -12.13 -11.46
CA ASP A 76 8.53 -12.94 -11.08
C ASP A 76 9.85 -12.24 -11.40
N SER A 77 9.83 -11.36 -12.41
CA SER A 77 11.00 -10.59 -12.86
C SER A 77 10.55 -9.28 -13.53
N ILE A 78 11.37 -8.24 -13.41
CA ILE A 78 11.18 -6.97 -14.12
C ILE A 78 12.05 -6.87 -15.39
N ASN A 79 12.94 -7.84 -15.65
CA ASN A 79 13.99 -7.69 -16.66
C ASN A 79 13.47 -7.77 -18.10
N ASP A 80 12.37 -8.47 -18.33
CA ASP A 80 11.84 -8.76 -19.67
C ASP A 80 10.48 -8.12 -19.94
N ARG A 81 10.08 -7.16 -19.11
CA ARG A 81 8.76 -6.52 -19.21
C ARG A 81 8.86 -5.02 -19.39
N GLN A 82 8.02 -4.51 -20.27
CA GLN A 82 7.74 -3.08 -20.32
C GLN A 82 6.89 -2.68 -19.11
N LEU A 83 7.44 -1.82 -18.25
CA LEU A 83 6.73 -1.26 -17.11
C LEU A 83 5.76 -0.17 -17.56
N HIS A 84 4.56 -0.19 -17.01
CA HIS A 84 3.55 0.85 -17.22
C HIS A 84 3.40 1.69 -15.95
N LYS A 85 2.70 2.80 -16.06
CA LYS A 85 2.40 3.66 -14.91
C LYS A 85 1.07 3.25 -14.27
N SER A 86 1.08 3.09 -12.96
CA SER A 86 -0.15 2.96 -12.18
C SER A 86 -0.82 4.32 -12.04
N PRO A 87 -2.11 4.45 -12.31
CA PRO A 87 -2.83 5.71 -12.10
C PRO A 87 -3.03 6.02 -10.61
N ASN A 88 -3.11 7.30 -10.25
CA ASN A 88 -3.38 7.73 -8.88
C ASN A 88 -4.70 7.16 -8.32
N ALA A 89 -5.70 6.99 -9.18
CA ALA A 89 -7.00 6.42 -8.82
C ALA A 89 -6.95 4.98 -8.30
N ASP A 90 -5.84 4.27 -8.50
CA ASP A 90 -5.67 2.93 -7.96
C ASP A 90 -5.52 2.92 -6.43
N MET A 91 -5.01 3.99 -5.82
CA MET A 91 -4.90 4.04 -4.36
C MET A 91 -6.26 4.04 -3.65
N PRO A 92 -7.21 4.94 -3.94
CA PRO A 92 -8.55 4.85 -3.37
C PRO A 92 -9.31 3.58 -3.79
N ARG A 93 -9.08 3.04 -4.99
CA ARG A 93 -9.68 1.77 -5.43
C ARG A 93 -9.26 0.59 -4.55
N ALA A 94 -8.03 0.58 -4.04
CA ALA A 94 -7.59 -0.42 -3.07
C ALA A 94 -8.34 -0.31 -1.73
N ILE A 95 -8.64 0.91 -1.28
CA ILE A 95 -9.43 1.14 -0.07
C ILE A 95 -10.89 0.70 -0.30
N ASP A 96 -11.48 1.06 -1.44
CA ASP A 96 -12.85 0.65 -1.81
C ASP A 96 -12.98 -0.88 -1.81
N TRP A 97 -11.98 -1.59 -2.38
CA TRP A 97 -11.94 -3.04 -2.35
C TRP A 97 -11.91 -3.59 -0.92
N ALA A 98 -11.08 -3.02 -0.05
CA ALA A 98 -10.98 -3.46 1.33
C ALA A 98 -12.29 -3.27 2.10
N GLU A 99 -13.00 -2.16 1.87
CA GLU A 99 -14.33 -1.91 2.43
C GLU A 99 -15.33 -2.98 1.99
N VAL A 100 -15.37 -3.30 0.70
CA VAL A 100 -16.25 -4.34 0.15
C VAL A 100 -15.93 -5.70 0.77
N GLN A 101 -14.64 -6.09 0.79
CA GLN A 101 -14.22 -7.39 1.33
C GLN A 101 -14.49 -7.51 2.83
N ASN A 102 -14.26 -6.45 3.58
CA ASN A 102 -14.51 -6.43 5.03
C ASN A 102 -15.99 -6.55 5.37
N GLY A 103 -16.87 -6.11 4.46
CA GLY A 103 -18.35 -6.20 4.61
C GLY A 103 -18.98 -7.47 4.06
N ASP A 104 -18.30 -8.24 3.23
CA ASP A 104 -18.84 -9.44 2.57
C ASP A 104 -18.62 -10.69 3.43
N ALA A 105 -19.72 -11.27 3.94
CA ALA A 105 -19.68 -12.48 4.76
C ALA A 105 -19.08 -13.72 4.04
N ASN A 106 -18.96 -13.69 2.72
CA ASN A 106 -18.34 -14.76 1.93
C ASN A 106 -16.84 -14.53 1.68
N SER A 107 -16.32 -13.37 2.06
CA SER A 107 -14.91 -13.05 1.93
C SER A 107 -14.09 -13.59 3.11
N GLU A 108 -12.89 -14.07 2.84
CA GLU A 108 -11.93 -14.42 3.90
C GLU A 108 -11.49 -13.20 4.72
N TYR A 109 -11.67 -11.99 4.18
CA TYR A 109 -11.40 -10.73 4.86
C TYR A 109 -12.57 -10.20 5.69
N TYR A 110 -13.70 -10.91 5.74
CA TYR A 110 -14.90 -10.46 6.45
C TYR A 110 -14.62 -10.12 7.91
N LYS A 111 -14.79 -8.84 8.28
CA LYS A 111 -14.51 -8.29 9.62
C LYS A 111 -13.05 -8.48 10.09
N ASN A 112 -12.13 -8.74 9.15
CA ASN A 112 -10.72 -8.97 9.44
C ASN A 112 -9.82 -7.80 9.04
N ILE A 113 -10.38 -6.73 8.45
CA ILE A 113 -9.64 -5.51 8.08
C ILE A 113 -10.01 -4.38 9.03
N ASP A 114 -9.01 -3.71 9.59
CA ASP A 114 -9.20 -2.53 10.41
C ASP A 114 -9.21 -1.27 9.53
N LEU A 115 -10.39 -0.84 9.13
CA LEU A 115 -10.59 0.33 8.28
C LEU A 115 -10.46 1.67 9.05
N GLU A 116 -10.34 1.63 10.38
CA GLU A 116 -10.02 2.82 11.18
C GLU A 116 -8.52 3.18 11.10
N TYR A 117 -7.67 2.25 10.63
CA TYR A 117 -6.24 2.42 10.47
C TYR A 117 -5.81 2.14 9.03
N VAL A 118 -6.08 3.10 8.14
CA VAL A 118 -5.65 3.08 6.74
C VAL A 118 -4.45 4.00 6.56
N ALA A 119 -3.34 3.44 6.08
CA ALA A 119 -2.15 4.19 5.72
C ALA A 119 -1.91 4.14 4.21
N LEU A 120 -1.47 5.25 3.63
CA LEU A 120 -0.89 5.28 2.30
C LEU A 120 0.62 5.37 2.43
N ALA A 121 1.34 4.52 1.73
CA ALA A 121 2.80 4.51 1.71
C ALA A 121 3.32 4.49 0.27
N GLY A 122 4.46 5.11 0.00
CA GLY A 122 5.03 5.09 -1.34
C GLY A 122 6.47 5.57 -1.40
N GLN A 123 7.18 5.04 -2.39
CA GLN A 123 8.58 5.34 -2.62
C GLN A 123 8.75 6.21 -3.86
N SER A 124 9.57 7.28 -3.78
CA SER A 124 9.89 8.17 -4.90
C SER A 124 8.62 8.70 -5.58
N CYS A 125 8.39 8.44 -6.87
CA CYS A 125 7.16 8.76 -7.58
C CYS A 125 5.89 8.22 -6.88
N GLY A 126 5.96 7.03 -6.26
CA GLY A 126 4.86 6.50 -5.44
C GLY A 126 4.55 7.35 -4.22
N GLY A 127 5.54 8.03 -3.64
CA GLY A 127 5.30 9.01 -2.58
C GLY A 127 4.52 10.24 -3.08
N ALA A 128 4.72 10.67 -4.32
CA ALA A 128 3.90 11.71 -4.93
C ALA A 128 2.44 11.24 -5.14
N GLN A 129 2.23 9.98 -5.54
CA GLN A 129 0.89 9.37 -5.60
C GLN A 129 0.21 9.33 -4.22
N VAL A 130 0.97 9.01 -3.16
CA VAL A 130 0.49 9.09 -1.77
C VAL A 130 0.02 10.51 -1.47
N LEU A 131 0.85 11.52 -1.75
CA LEU A 131 0.52 12.92 -1.47
C LEU A 131 -0.74 13.38 -2.23
N ALA A 132 -0.90 12.97 -3.48
CA ALA A 132 -2.09 13.27 -4.28
C ALA A 132 -3.38 12.67 -3.69
N ASN A 133 -3.28 11.60 -2.89
CA ASN A 133 -4.41 10.87 -2.32
C ASN A 133 -4.57 11.06 -0.79
N CYS A 134 -3.66 11.77 -0.12
CA CYS A 134 -3.72 12.00 1.34
C CYS A 134 -4.96 12.80 1.81
N ALA A 135 -5.69 13.43 0.90
CA ALA A 135 -6.93 14.14 1.22
C ALA A 135 -8.14 13.22 1.42
N ASP A 136 -8.05 11.94 1.06
CA ASP A 136 -9.12 10.96 1.29
C ASP A 136 -9.39 10.86 2.81
N PRO A 137 -10.61 11.13 3.29
CA PRO A 137 -10.92 11.18 4.73
C PRO A 137 -10.73 9.84 5.45
N ARG A 138 -10.68 8.73 4.72
CA ARG A 138 -10.41 7.39 5.26
C ARG A 138 -8.96 7.20 5.66
N VAL A 139 -8.04 7.96 5.06
CA VAL A 139 -6.60 7.86 5.31
C VAL A 139 -6.25 8.47 6.66
N LYS A 140 -5.53 7.72 7.49
CA LYS A 140 -5.13 8.13 8.84
C LYS A 140 -3.64 8.45 8.98
N SER A 141 -2.82 8.00 8.02
CA SER A 141 -1.39 8.37 7.95
C SER A 141 -0.86 8.23 6.54
N CYS A 142 0.15 9.03 6.22
CA CYS A 142 0.86 9.00 4.95
C CYS A 142 2.36 8.78 5.19
N ILE A 143 2.97 7.88 4.42
CA ILE A 143 4.37 7.49 4.58
C ILE A 143 5.10 7.71 3.25
N MET A 144 6.12 8.55 3.29
CA MET A 144 6.94 8.93 2.15
C MET A 144 8.32 8.33 2.29
N LEU A 145 8.70 7.44 1.41
CA LEU A 145 10.01 6.79 1.38
C LEU A 145 10.85 7.39 0.25
N ASN A 146 11.96 8.06 0.60
CA ASN A 146 12.82 8.75 -0.36
C ASN A 146 12.02 9.56 -1.38
N SER A 147 11.08 10.38 -0.89
CA SER A 147 10.13 11.13 -1.68
C SER A 147 9.83 12.47 -1.02
N GLY A 148 9.07 13.30 -1.70
CA GLY A 148 8.64 14.60 -1.23
C GLY A 148 8.14 15.46 -2.38
N MET A 149 7.81 16.72 -2.06
CA MET A 149 7.48 17.74 -3.05
C MET A 149 8.75 18.51 -3.44
N GLY A 150 9.06 18.50 -4.74
CA GLY A 150 10.04 19.38 -5.36
C GLY A 150 9.36 20.52 -6.14
N ASP A 151 10.15 21.18 -6.98
CA ASP A 151 9.64 22.21 -7.91
C ASP A 151 8.95 21.63 -9.14
N ILE A 152 9.11 20.32 -9.36
CA ILE A 152 8.48 19.58 -10.46
C ILE A 152 7.28 18.83 -9.92
N GLU A 153 6.11 19.08 -10.48
CA GLU A 153 4.92 18.30 -10.20
C GLU A 153 5.10 16.86 -10.70
N MET A 154 4.73 15.91 -9.87
CA MET A 154 4.86 14.48 -10.15
C MET A 154 3.58 13.77 -9.70
N ALA A 155 3.09 12.85 -10.52
CA ALA A 155 1.90 12.04 -10.21
C ALA A 155 0.70 12.89 -9.77
N GLU A 156 0.47 14.05 -10.42
CA GLU A 156 -0.60 15.01 -10.10
C GLU A 156 -0.52 15.59 -8.68
N ALA A 157 0.55 15.32 -7.93
CA ALA A 157 0.80 15.98 -6.66
C ALA A 157 1.34 17.40 -6.90
N SER A 158 0.86 18.36 -6.13
CA SER A 158 1.28 19.74 -6.18
C SER A 158 1.43 20.31 -4.76
N LYS A 159 1.99 21.50 -4.65
CA LYS A 159 2.03 22.23 -3.36
C LYS A 159 0.61 22.46 -2.78
N GLU A 160 -0.40 22.49 -3.63
CA GLU A 160 -1.80 22.59 -3.19
C GLU A 160 -2.24 21.31 -2.45
N SER A 161 -1.73 20.14 -2.85
CA SER A 161 -2.02 18.88 -2.16
C SER A 161 -1.62 18.91 -0.68
N LEU A 162 -0.59 19.70 -0.32
CA LEU A 162 -0.16 19.86 1.07
C LEU A 162 -1.21 20.57 1.94
N LYS A 163 -2.05 21.42 1.38
CA LYS A 163 -3.08 22.15 2.10
C LYS A 163 -4.25 21.25 2.54
N ASN A 164 -4.43 20.14 1.88
CA ASN A 164 -5.51 19.19 2.12
C ASN A 164 -5.09 18.04 3.05
N LEU A 165 -3.88 18.10 3.59
CA LEU A 165 -3.38 17.10 4.54
C LEU A 165 -4.13 17.24 5.87
N HIS A 166 -4.69 16.13 6.34
CA HIS A 166 -5.47 16.06 7.58
C HIS A 166 -4.95 14.99 8.54
N CYS A 167 -3.90 14.27 8.16
CA CYS A 167 -3.33 13.16 8.91
C CYS A 167 -1.81 13.32 9.08
N PRO A 168 -1.18 12.62 10.03
CA PRO A 168 0.26 12.60 10.20
C PRO A 168 0.99 12.10 8.95
N ILE A 169 2.16 12.69 8.67
CA ILE A 169 3.05 12.25 7.61
C ILE A 169 4.38 11.82 8.22
N LEU A 170 4.84 10.63 7.82
CA LEU A 170 6.19 10.15 8.08
C LEU A 170 7.03 10.29 6.82
N TYR A 171 8.16 11.00 6.93
CA TYR A 171 9.20 11.05 5.91
C TYR A 171 10.38 10.18 6.32
N VAL A 172 10.76 9.25 5.46
CA VAL A 172 11.98 8.45 5.60
C VAL A 172 12.88 8.74 4.40
N ILE A 173 14.01 9.35 4.65
CA ILE A 173 14.96 9.77 3.61
C ILE A 173 16.31 9.13 3.91
N GLY A 174 16.95 8.53 2.90
CA GLY A 174 18.31 8.00 3.01
C GLY A 174 19.29 9.13 3.29
N GLY A 175 20.22 8.89 4.22
CA GLY A 175 21.32 9.82 4.48
C GLY A 175 22.37 9.81 3.37
N GLU A 176 23.28 10.79 3.42
CA GLU A 176 24.50 10.74 2.63
C GLU A 176 25.36 9.57 3.10
N GLY A 177 25.71 8.66 2.17
CA GLY A 177 26.59 7.53 2.43
C GLY A 177 28.06 7.92 2.44
#